data_40408623a0f4d6e6c17da4dfc7158c8e
#
_entry.id   40408623a0f4d6e6c17da4dfc7158c8e
#
_cell.length_a   1.000
_cell.length_b   1.000
_cell.length_c   1.000
_cell.angle_alpha   90.00
_cell.angle_beta   90.00
_cell.angle_gamma   90.00
#
_symmetry.space_group_name_H-M   'P 1'
#
loop_
_entity.id
_entity.type
_entity.pdbx_description
1 polymer ?
#
loop_
_entity_poly.entity_id
_entity_poly.type
_entity_poly.pdbx_seq_one_letter_code
_entity_poly.pdbx_strand_id
1 'polypeptide(L)'
;DATSDLVFRTSSGQVVNTLQGIPERMRIKSDGHVLPAITNTQDLGSSSKRWRNVYTTDLQLSNEGKTNDVDGTWGNYTIQEGESDLFLINNRNGKKYVFLLKEVS
;
A
#
# COMPACT_ATOMS: atom_id res chain seq x y z
N ASP A 1 15.99 19.18 -18.46
CA ASP A 1 15.75 17.84 -18.57
C ASP A 1 14.40 17.50 -18.03
N ALA A 2 13.88 16.50 -18.55
CA ALA A 2 12.49 16.29 -18.37
C ALA A 2 12.30 15.12 -17.43
N THR A 3 12.19 15.43 -16.16
CA THR A 3 11.58 14.46 -15.28
C THR A 3 10.09 14.72 -15.28
N SER A 4 9.32 13.73 -15.62
CA SER A 4 7.88 13.89 -15.65
C SER A 4 7.22 12.68 -15.04
N ASP A 5 6.13 12.95 -14.31
CA ASP A 5 5.28 11.94 -13.73
C ASP A 5 4.03 11.77 -14.58
N LEU A 6 3.45 10.58 -14.59
CA LEU A 6 2.12 10.35 -15.17
C LEU A 6 1.10 10.43 -14.04
N VAL A 7 0.16 11.37 -14.14
CA VAL A 7 -0.78 11.67 -13.07
C VAL A 7 -2.19 11.29 -13.51
N PHE A 8 -2.89 10.57 -12.64
CA PHE A 8 -4.29 10.16 -12.85
C PHE A 8 -5.19 11.01 -11.95
N ARG A 9 -6.16 11.68 -12.55
CA ARG A 9 -7.08 12.58 -11.86
C ARG A 9 -8.50 12.16 -12.15
N THR A 10 -9.37 12.21 -11.14
CA THR A 10 -10.79 11.94 -11.33
C THR A 10 -11.58 12.90 -10.47
N SER A 11 -12.73 13.35 -11.00
CA SER A 11 -13.59 14.25 -10.26
C SER A 11 -14.70 13.46 -9.57
N SER A 12 -15.25 14.04 -8.51
CA SER A 12 -16.30 13.41 -7.71
C SER A 12 -17.70 13.78 -8.22
N GLY A 13 -17.85 14.05 -9.51
CA GLY A 13 -19.16 14.28 -10.10
C GLY A 13 -19.48 15.71 -10.50
N GLN A 14 -18.64 16.66 -10.16
CA GLN A 14 -18.82 18.03 -10.59
C GLN A 14 -18.12 18.26 -11.92
N VAL A 15 -18.74 19.08 -12.78
CA VAL A 15 -18.09 19.49 -14.03
C VAL A 15 -17.07 20.57 -13.69
N VAL A 16 -15.81 20.32 -14.05
CA VAL A 16 -14.73 21.29 -13.90
C VAL A 16 -14.12 21.55 -15.26
N ASN A 17 -13.73 22.80 -15.48
CA ASN A 17 -13.24 23.23 -16.78
C ASN A 17 -11.73 23.21 -16.89
N THR A 18 -11.01 22.92 -15.79
CA THR A 18 -9.55 22.90 -15.78
C THR A 18 -9.07 21.68 -15.02
N LEU A 19 -7.86 21.22 -15.33
CA LEU A 19 -7.24 20.11 -14.62
C LEU A 19 -7.00 20.45 -13.15
N GLN A 20 -6.83 21.72 -12.81
CA GLN A 20 -6.61 22.14 -11.44
C GLN A 20 -7.79 21.85 -10.51
N GLY A 21 -9.01 21.79 -11.08
CA GLY A 21 -10.19 21.46 -10.31
C GLY A 21 -10.44 19.97 -10.14
N ILE A 22 -9.62 19.14 -10.76
CA ILE A 22 -9.77 17.68 -10.72
C ILE A 22 -8.68 17.11 -9.82
N PRO A 23 -9.04 16.49 -8.67
CA PRO A 23 -8.00 16.01 -7.76
C PRO A 23 -7.21 14.85 -8.34
N GLU A 24 -5.93 14.83 -8.02
CA GLU A 24 -5.06 13.70 -8.32
C GLU A 24 -5.45 12.52 -7.45
N ARG A 25 -5.41 11.31 -8.02
CA ARG A 25 -5.69 10.07 -7.26
C ARG A 25 -4.47 9.18 -7.18
N MET A 26 -3.69 9.11 -8.25
CA MET A 26 -2.55 8.22 -8.35
C MET A 26 -1.55 8.83 -9.32
N ARG A 27 -0.27 8.50 -9.16
CA ARG A 27 0.73 8.89 -10.16
C ARG A 27 1.79 7.80 -10.30
N ILE A 28 2.33 7.73 -11.50
CA ILE A 28 3.57 6.99 -11.76
C ILE A 28 4.66 8.04 -11.82
N LYS A 29 5.59 7.98 -10.88
CA LYS A 29 6.66 8.97 -10.79
C LYS A 29 7.69 8.74 -11.88
N SER A 30 8.50 9.77 -12.14
CA SER A 30 9.57 9.68 -13.14
C SER A 30 10.57 8.57 -12.85
N ASP A 31 10.69 8.13 -11.59
CA ASP A 31 11.54 7.00 -11.21
C ASP A 31 10.82 5.64 -11.32
N GLY A 32 9.57 5.62 -11.73
CA GLY A 32 8.81 4.39 -11.96
C GLY A 32 7.96 3.93 -10.79
N HIS A 33 8.03 4.57 -9.64
CA HIS A 33 7.19 4.18 -8.50
C HIS A 33 5.74 4.63 -8.71
N VAL A 34 4.79 3.81 -8.26
CA VAL A 34 3.36 4.08 -8.36
C VAL A 34 2.87 4.46 -6.98
N LEU A 35 2.35 5.68 -6.84
CA LEU A 35 1.96 6.23 -5.55
C LEU A 35 0.51 6.69 -5.57
N PRO A 36 -0.23 6.51 -4.45
CA PRO A 36 -1.49 7.23 -4.27
C PRO A 36 -1.20 8.70 -4.08
N ALA A 37 -2.19 9.54 -4.33
CA ALA A 37 -2.01 10.99 -4.18
C ALA A 37 -1.79 11.37 -2.72
N ILE A 38 -2.49 10.72 -1.80
CA ILE A 38 -2.45 11.04 -0.37
C ILE A 38 -2.33 9.74 0.40
N THR A 39 -1.41 9.71 1.37
CA THR A 39 -1.22 8.55 2.24
C THR A 39 -2.54 8.15 2.89
N ASN A 40 -2.84 6.85 2.86
CA ASN A 40 -3.96 6.26 3.59
C ASN A 40 -5.31 6.89 3.20
N THR A 41 -5.52 7.09 1.92
CA THR A 41 -6.74 7.71 1.42
C THR A 41 -7.42 6.89 0.33
N GLN A 42 -6.65 6.37 -0.64
CA GLN A 42 -7.19 5.59 -1.75
C GLN A 42 -6.93 4.10 -1.52
N ASP A 43 -7.91 3.28 -1.84
CA ASP A 43 -7.79 1.83 -1.81
C ASP A 43 -7.33 1.30 -3.17
N LEU A 44 -6.67 0.15 -3.15
CA LEU A 44 -6.40 -0.62 -4.36
C LEU A 44 -7.41 -1.76 -4.42
N GLY A 45 -8.46 -1.59 -5.22
CA GLY A 45 -9.59 -2.51 -5.25
C GLY A 45 -10.66 -2.14 -4.24
N SER A 46 -11.67 -2.97 -4.12
CA SER A 46 -12.76 -2.80 -3.15
C SER A 46 -13.25 -4.16 -2.70
N SER A 47 -14.14 -4.20 -1.72
CA SER A 47 -14.68 -5.47 -1.23
C SER A 47 -15.44 -6.24 -2.31
N SER A 48 -16.03 -5.55 -3.28
CA SER A 48 -16.77 -6.17 -4.37
C SER A 48 -15.98 -6.26 -5.68
N LYS A 49 -14.87 -5.54 -5.81
CA LYS A 49 -14.02 -5.57 -7.00
C LYS A 49 -12.56 -5.75 -6.57
N ARG A 50 -12.22 -6.99 -6.37
CA ARG A 50 -10.92 -7.39 -5.83
C ARG A 50 -9.98 -7.77 -6.98
N TRP A 51 -8.69 -7.45 -6.82
CA TRP A 51 -7.67 -7.96 -7.73
C TRP A 51 -7.59 -9.48 -7.57
N ARG A 52 -7.35 -10.19 -8.65
CA ARG A 52 -7.26 -11.65 -8.60
C ARG A 52 -6.04 -12.08 -7.78
N ASN A 53 -4.89 -11.47 -8.00
CA ASN A 53 -3.64 -11.76 -7.30
C ASN A 53 -2.83 -10.48 -7.19
N VAL A 54 -1.98 -10.41 -6.18
CA VAL A 54 -0.95 -9.38 -6.07
C VAL A 54 0.40 -10.09 -6.10
N TYR A 55 1.27 -9.72 -7.04
CA TYR A 55 2.61 -10.28 -7.18
C TYR A 55 3.61 -9.27 -6.64
N THR A 56 4.21 -9.58 -5.51
CA THR A 56 5.20 -8.70 -4.88
C THR A 56 6.24 -9.56 -4.16
N THR A 57 7.45 -9.03 -4.03
CA THR A 57 8.52 -9.70 -3.30
C THR A 57 8.32 -9.53 -1.80
N ASP A 58 8.20 -8.30 -1.33
CA ASP A 58 7.97 -7.99 0.08
C ASP A 58 6.62 -7.30 0.22
N LEU A 59 5.98 -7.50 1.36
CA LEU A 59 4.76 -6.76 1.69
C LEU A 59 5.06 -5.85 2.88
N GLN A 60 4.94 -4.54 2.66
CA GLN A 60 5.19 -3.53 3.68
C GLN A 60 3.87 -3.06 4.26
N LEU A 61 3.73 -3.14 5.57
CA LEU A 61 2.51 -2.75 6.28
C LEU A 61 2.86 -1.70 7.33
N SER A 62 2.21 -0.55 7.28
CA SER A 62 2.37 0.49 8.30
C SER A 62 1.07 1.26 8.44
N ASN A 63 0.64 1.45 9.68
CA ASN A 63 -0.46 2.35 9.98
C ASN A 63 0.03 3.56 10.79
N GLU A 64 1.29 3.96 10.60
CA GLU A 64 1.84 5.14 11.26
C GLU A 64 0.94 6.35 10.99
N GLY A 65 0.65 7.12 12.03
CA GLY A 65 -0.29 8.23 11.95
C GLY A 65 -1.71 7.85 12.28
N LYS A 66 -2.00 6.56 12.43
CA LYS A 66 -3.29 6.02 12.87
C LYS A 66 -3.06 4.95 13.92
N THR A 67 -4.15 4.30 14.35
CA THR A 67 -4.08 3.21 15.32
C THR A 67 -4.97 2.07 14.84
N ASN A 68 -4.67 0.85 15.31
CA ASN A 68 -5.49 -0.31 14.97
C ASN A 68 -6.71 -0.42 15.90
N ASP A 69 -7.65 -1.26 15.52
CA ASP A 69 -8.93 -1.40 16.22
C ASP A 69 -8.87 -2.43 17.35
N VAL A 70 -7.72 -3.03 17.63
CA VAL A 70 -7.60 -4.08 18.64
C VAL A 70 -7.05 -3.52 19.94
N ASP A 71 -5.87 -2.89 19.90
CA ASP A 71 -5.23 -2.39 21.10
C ASP A 71 -4.89 -0.90 21.01
N GLY A 72 -5.26 -0.23 19.91
CA GLY A 72 -5.08 1.22 19.79
C GLY A 72 -3.65 1.66 19.55
N THR A 73 -2.77 0.76 19.13
CA THR A 73 -1.37 1.11 18.84
C THR A 73 -1.14 1.16 17.33
N TRP A 74 0.07 1.58 16.94
CA TRP A 74 0.48 1.56 15.54
C TRP A 74 1.71 0.68 15.36
N GLY A 75 1.87 0.14 14.17
CA GLY A 75 2.98 -0.73 13.87
C GLY A 75 3.55 -0.48 12.49
N ASN A 76 4.68 -1.13 12.23
CA ASN A 76 5.36 -1.10 10.95
C ASN A 76 6.02 -2.45 10.76
N TYR A 77 5.55 -3.23 9.80
CA TYR A 77 5.97 -4.62 9.61
C TYR A 77 6.27 -4.90 8.15
N THR A 78 7.19 -5.86 7.96
CA THR A 78 7.48 -6.42 6.63
C THR A 78 7.20 -7.92 6.67
N ILE A 79 6.52 -8.43 5.65
CA ILE A 79 6.35 -9.87 5.45
C ILE A 79 7.28 -10.29 4.31
N GLN A 80 8.12 -11.32 4.56
CA GLN A 80 9.09 -11.83 3.58
C GLN A 80 9.06 -13.34 3.55
N GLU A 81 9.36 -13.90 2.38
CA GLU A 81 9.46 -15.35 2.19
C GLU A 81 10.89 -15.80 2.36
N GLY A 82 11.09 -16.95 3.02
CA GLY A 82 12.32 -17.71 2.99
C GLY A 82 12.11 -19.00 2.21
N GLU A 83 13.14 -19.82 2.14
CA GLU A 83 13.05 -21.08 1.42
C GLU A 83 12.01 -22.02 2.06
N SER A 84 11.93 -22.03 3.38
CA SER A 84 11.07 -22.98 4.10
C SER A 84 10.04 -22.31 5.00
N ASP A 85 10.12 -21.00 5.20
CA ASP A 85 9.28 -20.29 6.16
C ASP A 85 8.81 -18.95 5.61
N LEU A 86 7.77 -18.43 6.22
CA LEU A 86 7.28 -17.09 5.99
C LEU A 86 7.60 -16.26 7.23
N PHE A 87 8.24 -15.10 7.04
CA PHE A 87 8.74 -14.29 8.15
C PHE A 87 8.01 -12.98 8.30
N LEU A 88 7.93 -12.50 9.55
CA LEU A 88 7.38 -11.21 9.89
C LEU A 88 8.46 -10.41 10.62
N ILE A 89 8.77 -9.22 10.12
CA ILE A 89 9.76 -8.33 10.74
C ILE A 89 9.03 -7.14 11.34
N ASN A 90 9.26 -6.90 12.63
CA ASN A 90 8.77 -5.68 13.28
C ASN A 90 9.81 -4.59 13.06
N ASN A 91 9.50 -3.63 12.19
CA ASN A 91 10.48 -2.60 11.80
C ASN A 91 10.69 -1.55 12.89
N ARG A 92 9.82 -1.50 13.89
CA ARG A 92 9.98 -0.53 14.99
C ARG A 92 11.02 -0.98 16.00
N ASN A 93 11.10 -2.28 16.28
CA ASN A 93 12.05 -2.80 17.27
C ASN A 93 13.09 -3.75 16.68
N GLY A 94 12.98 -4.08 15.40
CA GLY A 94 13.93 -4.95 14.69
C GLY A 94 13.75 -6.43 14.96
N LYS A 95 12.78 -6.83 15.77
CA LYS A 95 12.57 -8.24 16.06
C LYS A 95 11.97 -8.95 14.86
N LYS A 96 12.36 -10.22 14.69
CA LYS A 96 11.97 -11.06 13.57
C LYS A 96 11.25 -12.29 14.07
N TYR A 97 10.18 -12.66 13.37
CA TYR A 97 9.31 -13.75 13.76
C TYR A 97 9.09 -14.68 12.58
N VAL A 98 8.84 -15.95 12.86
CA VAL A 98 8.36 -16.90 11.87
C VAL A 98 6.87 -17.12 12.12
N PHE A 99 6.09 -17.23 11.03
CA PHE A 99 4.69 -17.62 11.17
C PHE A 99 4.65 -19.10 11.54
N LEU A 100 3.92 -19.43 12.59
CA LEU A 100 3.70 -20.81 13.00
C LEU A 100 2.62 -21.41 12.10
N LEU A 101 3.03 -22.29 11.18
CA LEU A 101 2.16 -22.85 10.16
C LEU A 101 1.95 -24.34 10.43
N LYS A 102 0.73 -24.80 10.15
CA LYS A 102 0.41 -26.22 10.22
C LYS A 102 0.17 -26.74 8.82
N GLU A 103 0.92 -27.78 8.46
CA GLU A 103 0.73 -28.43 7.17
C GLU A 103 -0.65 -29.08 7.12
N VAL A 104 -1.34 -28.95 6.00
CA VAL A 104 -2.66 -29.56 5.81
C VAL A 104 -2.61 -30.72 4.81
N SER A 105 -1.42 -31.10 4.41
CA SER A 105 -1.10 -32.23 3.53
C SER A 105 -2.01 -32.36 2.32
#